data_fa719e3f64be36ab21330ceb795621a0
#
_entry.id   fa719e3f64be36ab21330ceb795621a0
#
_cell.length_a   1.000
_cell.length_b   1.000
_cell.length_c   1.000
_cell.angle_alpha   90.00
_cell.angle_beta   90.00
_cell.angle_gamma   90.00
#
_symmetry.space_group_name_H-M   'P 1'
#
loop_
_entity.id
_entity.type
_entity.pdbx_description
1 polymer ?
#
loop_
_entity_poly.entity_id
_entity_poly.type
_entity_poly.pdbx_seq_one_letter_code
_entity_poly.pdbx_strand_id
1 'polypeptide(L)'
;MRKNLIVGSVLVAFVMGGCANMTETQKGTAKGAGIGAGVGAVVGAVAGKGRGAAIGAAVGAGVGAVAGNVWTKRQEEQKRKMEEATAGTGVAVSQTADNRLKLDIPSDISFASGRADIQPNFRTVLNTFATSLSTTPNSNVTIIGHTDSTGTDAVNNPLSLNRAASVRDYLADRGVASSRVAIEGRGSREPIVANDTAANKAKNRRVEIYVAEPAPAAAPAAAQ
;
A
#
# COMPACT_ATOMS: atom_id res chain seq x y z
N MET A 1 -3.87 -39.04 54.16
CA MET A 1 -3.20 -37.74 53.92
C MET A 1 -3.43 -37.37 52.45
N ARG A 2 -4.37 -36.47 52.17
CA ARG A 2 -4.70 -36.03 50.81
C ARG A 2 -3.86 -34.78 50.49
N LYS A 3 -2.99 -34.87 49.50
CA LYS A 3 -2.24 -33.71 48.99
C LYS A 3 -3.10 -33.04 47.88
N ASN A 4 -3.58 -31.85 48.20
CA ASN A 4 -4.30 -31.03 47.24
C ASN A 4 -3.33 -30.45 46.20
N LEU A 5 -3.51 -30.80 44.94
CA LEU A 5 -2.82 -30.20 43.81
C LEU A 5 -3.61 -28.95 43.40
N ILE A 6 -3.07 -27.78 43.69
CA ILE A 6 -3.61 -26.51 43.23
C ILE A 6 -3.15 -26.33 41.79
N VAL A 7 -4.05 -26.53 40.83
CA VAL A 7 -3.85 -26.18 39.43
C VAL A 7 -4.10 -24.69 39.30
N GLY A 8 -3.01 -23.93 39.21
CA GLY A 8 -3.09 -22.49 38.90
C GLY A 8 -3.58 -22.25 37.51
N SER A 9 -4.85 -21.89 37.35
CA SER A 9 -5.40 -21.39 36.09
C SER A 9 -4.80 -20.02 35.78
N VAL A 10 -3.87 -19.94 34.83
CA VAL A 10 -3.39 -18.67 34.29
C VAL A 10 -4.50 -18.14 33.38
N LEU A 11 -5.22 -17.16 33.89
CA LEU A 11 -6.22 -16.40 33.16
C LEU A 11 -5.47 -15.50 32.16
N VAL A 12 -5.40 -15.89 30.90
CA VAL A 12 -4.95 -15.01 29.83
C VAL A 12 -6.11 -14.05 29.52
N ALA A 13 -6.10 -12.90 30.19
CA ALA A 13 -7.00 -11.80 29.85
C ALA A 13 -6.57 -11.25 28.49
N PHE A 14 -7.30 -11.60 27.44
CA PHE A 14 -7.21 -10.98 26.13
C PHE A 14 -7.76 -9.56 26.25
N VAL A 15 -6.88 -8.57 26.31
CA VAL A 15 -7.28 -7.14 26.26
C VAL A 15 -7.69 -6.81 24.83
N MET A 16 -8.95 -7.03 24.51
CA MET A 16 -9.60 -6.60 23.27
C MET A 16 -10.06 -5.14 23.42
N GLY A 17 -9.17 -4.19 23.61
CA GLY A 17 -9.62 -2.82 23.86
C GLY A 17 -8.63 -1.71 23.51
N GLY A 18 -7.58 -1.95 22.72
CA GLY A 18 -6.51 -0.99 22.56
C GLY A 18 -6.21 -0.45 21.16
N CYS A 19 -6.91 -0.88 20.10
CA CYS A 19 -6.50 -0.53 18.74
C CYS A 19 -7.03 0.82 18.22
N ALA A 20 -7.95 1.47 18.91
CA ALA A 20 -8.61 2.68 18.39
C ALA A 20 -7.73 3.94 18.40
N ASN A 21 -6.71 4.00 19.25
CA ASN A 21 -5.82 5.17 19.40
C ASN A 21 -4.35 4.88 19.09
N MET A 22 -4.06 3.80 18.37
CA MET A 22 -2.67 3.46 17.99
C MET A 22 -2.25 4.23 16.74
N THR A 23 -1.02 4.76 16.74
CA THR A 23 -0.41 5.32 15.52
C THR A 23 -0.19 4.22 14.49
N GLU A 24 -0.05 4.59 13.19
CA GLU A 24 0.20 3.61 12.11
C GLU A 24 1.49 2.80 12.38
N THR A 25 2.53 3.43 12.93
CA THR A 25 3.75 2.74 13.35
C THR A 25 3.49 1.70 14.44
N GLN A 26 2.64 2.02 15.43
CA GLN A 26 2.25 1.06 16.48
C GLN A 26 1.43 -0.09 15.92
N LYS A 27 0.51 0.18 14.99
CA LYS A 27 -0.25 -0.86 14.28
C LYS A 27 0.65 -1.78 13.45
N GLY A 28 1.64 -1.20 12.73
CA GLY A 28 2.63 -1.97 11.96
C GLY A 28 3.47 -2.88 12.85
N THR A 29 3.94 -2.36 13.99
CA THR A 29 4.69 -3.14 14.99
C THR A 29 3.84 -4.28 15.55
N ALA A 30 2.58 -4.03 15.90
CA ALA A 30 1.66 -5.05 16.41
C ALA A 30 1.34 -6.12 15.36
N LYS A 31 1.09 -5.73 14.11
CA LYS A 31 0.89 -6.66 12.99
C LYS A 31 2.13 -7.53 12.74
N GLY A 32 3.32 -6.90 12.68
CA GLY A 32 4.58 -7.60 12.48
C GLY A 32 4.88 -8.60 13.61
N ALA A 33 4.66 -8.19 14.87
CA ALA A 33 4.80 -9.06 16.02
C ALA A 33 3.83 -10.25 15.98
N GLY A 34 2.57 -10.02 15.59
CA GLY A 34 1.56 -11.08 15.47
C GLY A 34 1.91 -12.10 14.40
N ILE A 35 2.32 -11.66 13.21
CA ILE A 35 2.75 -12.54 12.12
C ILE A 35 4.01 -13.30 12.51
N GLY A 36 5.02 -12.62 13.06
CA GLY A 36 6.27 -13.23 13.49
C GLY A 36 6.06 -14.27 14.59
N ALA A 37 5.20 -13.98 15.57
CA ALA A 37 4.84 -14.92 16.62
C ALA A 37 4.16 -16.19 16.06
N GLY A 38 3.24 -16.04 15.10
CA GLY A 38 2.55 -17.15 14.46
C GLY A 38 3.52 -18.08 13.71
N VAL A 39 4.37 -17.50 12.87
CA VAL A 39 5.37 -18.26 12.10
C VAL A 39 6.39 -18.91 13.04
N GLY A 40 6.91 -18.17 14.02
CA GLY A 40 7.87 -18.68 15.00
C GLY A 40 7.30 -19.80 15.85
N ALA A 41 6.01 -19.71 16.24
CA ALA A 41 5.33 -20.78 16.99
C ALA A 41 5.23 -22.08 16.20
N VAL A 42 4.89 -22.03 14.91
CA VAL A 42 4.79 -23.20 14.03
C VAL A 42 6.15 -23.87 13.89
N VAL A 43 7.19 -23.11 13.55
CA VAL A 43 8.56 -23.65 13.40
C VAL A 43 9.08 -24.20 14.73
N GLY A 44 8.90 -23.49 15.84
CA GLY A 44 9.30 -23.93 17.15
C GLY A 44 8.56 -25.17 17.64
N ALA A 45 7.28 -25.35 17.29
CA ALA A 45 6.50 -26.54 17.63
C ALA A 45 7.03 -27.81 16.92
N VAL A 46 7.46 -27.67 15.65
CA VAL A 46 8.06 -28.77 14.90
C VAL A 46 9.40 -29.20 15.51
N ALA A 47 10.23 -28.23 15.95
CA ALA A 47 11.59 -28.49 16.47
C ALA A 47 11.62 -28.91 17.94
N GLY A 48 10.72 -28.40 18.79
CA GLY A 48 10.85 -28.54 20.25
C GLY A 48 9.56 -28.82 21.03
N LYS A 49 8.50 -29.29 20.37
CA LYS A 49 7.18 -29.50 20.96
C LYS A 49 6.66 -28.22 21.65
N GLY A 50 5.87 -28.31 22.73
CA GLY A 50 5.23 -27.15 23.34
C GLY A 50 6.17 -26.03 23.86
N ARG A 51 7.36 -26.37 24.35
CA ARG A 51 8.36 -25.38 24.79
C ARG A 51 9.02 -24.68 23.60
N GLY A 52 9.29 -25.42 22.51
CA GLY A 52 9.83 -24.85 21.28
C GLY A 52 8.87 -23.88 20.64
N ALA A 53 7.56 -24.14 20.65
CA ALA A 53 6.55 -23.23 20.16
C ALA A 53 6.53 -21.88 20.91
N ALA A 54 6.65 -21.90 22.25
CA ALA A 54 6.66 -20.70 23.07
C ALA A 54 7.92 -19.84 22.82
N ILE A 55 9.09 -20.46 22.73
CA ILE A 55 10.35 -19.76 22.43
C ILE A 55 10.32 -19.21 21.00
N GLY A 56 9.89 -20.04 20.01
CA GLY A 56 9.77 -19.62 18.63
C GLY A 56 8.80 -18.45 18.45
N ALA A 57 7.66 -18.46 19.15
CA ALA A 57 6.71 -17.35 19.14
C ALA A 57 7.31 -16.07 19.72
N ALA A 58 8.05 -16.14 20.84
CA ALA A 58 8.67 -14.98 21.45
C ALA A 58 9.75 -14.35 20.56
N VAL A 59 10.63 -15.17 19.98
CA VAL A 59 11.67 -14.71 19.06
C VAL A 59 11.05 -14.15 17.77
N GLY A 60 10.08 -14.87 17.18
CA GLY A 60 9.38 -14.45 15.97
C GLY A 60 8.60 -13.15 16.17
N ALA A 61 7.97 -12.95 17.34
CA ALA A 61 7.29 -11.70 17.66
C ALA A 61 8.26 -10.52 17.74
N GLY A 62 9.44 -10.70 18.34
CA GLY A 62 10.46 -9.66 18.44
C GLY A 62 10.99 -9.24 17.08
N VAL A 63 11.38 -10.20 16.26
CA VAL A 63 11.87 -9.92 14.88
C VAL A 63 10.76 -9.31 14.03
N GLY A 64 9.53 -9.84 14.08
CA GLY A 64 8.39 -9.33 13.35
C GLY A 64 8.01 -7.90 13.76
N ALA A 65 8.10 -7.57 15.06
CA ALA A 65 7.83 -6.22 15.56
C ALA A 65 8.82 -5.20 15.01
N VAL A 66 10.13 -5.52 15.01
CA VAL A 66 11.17 -4.63 14.46
C VAL A 66 10.98 -4.44 12.96
N ALA A 67 10.81 -5.52 12.21
CA ALA A 67 10.60 -5.47 10.77
C ALA A 67 9.33 -4.69 10.42
N GLY A 68 8.22 -4.93 11.12
CA GLY A 68 6.97 -4.21 10.95
C GLY A 68 7.09 -2.71 11.22
N ASN A 69 7.85 -2.32 12.26
CA ASN A 69 8.07 -0.91 12.59
C ASN A 69 8.85 -0.18 11.47
N VAL A 70 9.98 -0.76 11.03
CA VAL A 70 10.81 -0.17 9.96
C VAL A 70 10.01 -0.04 8.66
N TRP A 71 9.24 -1.05 8.30
CA TRP A 71 8.42 -1.05 7.10
C TRP A 71 7.34 0.05 7.17
N THR A 72 6.62 0.16 8.29
CA THR A 72 5.60 1.19 8.48
C THR A 72 6.19 2.60 8.44
N LYS A 73 7.33 2.82 9.09
CA LYS A 73 8.03 4.12 9.05
C LYS A 73 8.41 4.54 7.64
N ARG A 74 8.89 3.60 6.81
CA ARG A 74 9.21 3.87 5.40
C ARG A 74 7.98 4.30 4.62
N GLN A 75 6.86 3.63 4.81
CA GLN A 75 5.60 3.97 4.14
C GLN A 75 5.06 5.33 4.60
N GLU A 76 5.10 5.63 5.90
CA GLU A 76 4.73 6.94 6.44
C GLU A 76 5.62 8.05 5.85
N GLU A 77 6.93 7.83 5.78
CA GLU A 77 7.87 8.78 5.19
C GLU A 77 7.62 8.96 3.68
N GLN A 78 7.39 7.89 2.94
CA GLN A 78 7.06 7.95 1.52
C GLN A 78 5.75 8.72 1.29
N LYS A 79 4.71 8.43 2.07
CA LYS A 79 3.44 9.16 2.03
C LYS A 79 3.66 10.64 2.29
N ARG A 80 4.36 11.02 3.35
CA ARG A 80 4.65 12.40 3.70
C ARG A 80 5.41 13.14 2.60
N LYS A 81 6.46 12.52 2.04
CA LYS A 81 7.21 13.10 0.91
C LYS A 81 6.30 13.33 -0.31
N MET A 82 5.39 12.41 -0.58
CA MET A 82 4.44 12.57 -1.68
C MET A 82 3.40 13.66 -1.38
N GLU A 83 2.87 13.75 -0.15
CA GLU A 83 1.97 14.83 0.26
C GLU A 83 2.63 16.21 0.14
N GLU A 84 3.88 16.35 0.58
CA GLU A 84 4.67 17.57 0.43
C GLU A 84 4.89 17.93 -1.05
N ALA A 85 5.24 16.96 -1.88
CA ALA A 85 5.51 17.16 -3.31
C ALA A 85 4.25 17.46 -4.14
N THR A 86 3.10 17.03 -3.66
CA THR A 86 1.81 17.22 -4.35
C THR A 86 0.98 18.36 -3.74
N ALA A 87 1.49 19.05 -2.71
CA ALA A 87 0.80 20.17 -2.07
C ALA A 87 0.43 21.25 -3.09
N GLY A 88 -0.83 21.65 -3.12
CA GLY A 88 -1.35 22.67 -4.05
C GLY A 88 -1.55 22.20 -5.49
N THR A 89 -1.23 20.95 -5.84
CA THR A 89 -1.41 20.43 -7.21
C THR A 89 -2.80 19.83 -7.46
N GLY A 90 -3.59 19.59 -6.42
CA GLY A 90 -4.87 18.90 -6.51
C GLY A 90 -4.76 17.37 -6.49
N VAL A 91 -3.55 16.81 -6.40
CA VAL A 91 -3.33 15.37 -6.20
C VAL A 91 -3.59 15.02 -4.74
N ALA A 92 -4.43 14.02 -4.50
CA ALA A 92 -4.67 13.48 -3.15
C ALA A 92 -3.79 12.25 -2.91
N VAL A 93 -3.11 12.23 -1.76
CA VAL A 93 -2.28 11.09 -1.33
C VAL A 93 -2.95 10.44 -0.13
N SER A 94 -3.12 9.14 -0.17
CA SER A 94 -3.76 8.37 0.91
C SER A 94 -3.11 7.01 1.08
N GLN A 95 -3.43 6.33 2.17
CA GLN A 95 -3.05 4.94 2.38
C GLN A 95 -4.30 4.08 2.41
N THR A 96 -4.28 2.99 1.65
CA THR A 96 -5.39 2.04 1.59
C THR A 96 -5.40 1.09 2.79
N ALA A 97 -6.52 0.43 3.06
CA ALA A 97 -6.66 -0.51 4.17
C ALA A 97 -5.69 -1.71 4.08
N ASP A 98 -5.26 -2.06 2.87
CA ASP A 98 -4.26 -3.09 2.58
C ASP A 98 -2.83 -2.54 2.54
N ASN A 99 -2.60 -1.35 3.11
CA ASN A 99 -1.31 -0.68 3.27
C ASN A 99 -0.60 -0.32 1.96
N ARG A 100 -1.32 -0.07 0.88
CA ARG A 100 -0.76 0.53 -0.33
C ARG A 100 -0.82 2.06 -0.25
N LEU A 101 0.20 2.73 -0.76
CA LEU A 101 0.13 4.16 -1.01
C LEU A 101 -0.76 4.37 -2.25
N LYS A 102 -1.76 5.24 -2.14
CA LYS A 102 -2.65 5.62 -3.25
C LYS A 102 -2.49 7.09 -3.56
N LEU A 103 -2.29 7.42 -4.84
CA LEU A 103 -2.35 8.77 -5.38
C LEU A 103 -3.58 8.86 -6.27
N ASP A 104 -4.49 9.78 -5.94
CA ASP A 104 -5.62 10.16 -6.78
C ASP A 104 -5.27 11.45 -7.55
N ILE A 105 -5.16 11.35 -8.86
CA ILE A 105 -4.65 12.41 -9.71
C ILE A 105 -5.76 12.85 -10.67
N PRO A 106 -6.30 14.07 -10.53
CA PRO A 106 -7.30 14.59 -11.45
C PRO A 106 -6.76 14.63 -12.89
N SER A 107 -7.51 14.08 -13.84
CA SER A 107 -7.08 14.09 -15.25
C SER A 107 -6.97 15.49 -15.84
N ASP A 108 -7.74 16.43 -15.34
CA ASP A 108 -7.80 17.79 -15.88
C ASP A 108 -6.49 18.59 -15.66
N ILE A 109 -5.71 18.23 -14.62
CA ILE A 109 -4.37 18.78 -14.40
C ILE A 109 -3.27 17.98 -15.10
N SER A 110 -3.58 16.77 -15.52
CA SER A 110 -2.61 15.78 -16.02
C SER A 110 -2.59 15.66 -17.53
N PHE A 111 -3.76 15.84 -18.17
CA PHE A 111 -3.97 15.63 -19.60
C PHE A 111 -4.91 16.69 -20.17
N ALA A 112 -4.73 17.03 -21.44
CA ALA A 112 -5.73 17.81 -22.17
C ALA A 112 -7.00 16.96 -22.42
N SER A 113 -8.14 17.63 -22.65
CA SER A 113 -9.41 16.96 -22.89
C SER A 113 -9.32 15.97 -24.06
N GLY A 114 -9.77 14.74 -23.87
CA GLY A 114 -9.70 13.69 -24.87
C GLY A 114 -8.29 13.21 -25.23
N ARG A 115 -7.26 13.63 -24.52
CA ARG A 115 -5.86 13.29 -24.81
C ARG A 115 -5.23 12.50 -23.67
N ALA A 116 -4.09 11.87 -23.99
CA ALA A 116 -3.26 11.11 -23.07
C ALA A 116 -1.83 11.71 -22.92
N ASP A 117 -1.54 12.83 -23.58
CA ASP A 117 -0.24 13.49 -23.48
C ASP A 117 -0.09 14.16 -22.09
N ILE A 118 0.98 13.87 -21.37
CA ILE A 118 1.25 14.39 -20.03
C ILE A 118 1.52 15.89 -20.08
N GLN A 119 0.74 16.67 -19.34
CA GLN A 119 0.91 18.12 -19.22
C GLN A 119 2.16 18.49 -18.38
N PRO A 120 2.78 19.67 -18.62
CA PRO A 120 3.99 20.10 -17.91
C PRO A 120 3.84 20.10 -16.39
N ASN A 121 2.70 20.55 -15.87
CA ASN A 121 2.45 20.60 -14.42
C ASN A 121 2.48 19.21 -13.77
N PHE A 122 1.98 18.22 -14.47
CA PHE A 122 1.97 16.83 -13.97
C PHE A 122 3.35 16.18 -14.02
N ARG A 123 4.24 16.63 -14.91
CA ARG A 123 5.61 16.12 -14.99
C ARG A 123 6.38 16.32 -13.69
N THR A 124 6.18 17.44 -13.00
CA THR A 124 6.83 17.71 -11.70
C THR A 124 6.43 16.67 -10.65
N VAL A 125 5.14 16.36 -10.56
CA VAL A 125 4.63 15.31 -9.65
C VAL A 125 5.23 13.95 -9.99
N LEU A 126 5.24 13.59 -11.28
CA LEU A 126 5.79 12.31 -11.73
C LEU A 126 7.30 12.19 -11.53
N ASN A 127 8.06 13.29 -11.64
CA ASN A 127 9.50 13.31 -11.35
C ASN A 127 9.76 12.98 -9.87
N THR A 128 9.03 13.64 -8.95
CA THR A 128 9.15 13.35 -7.52
C THR A 128 8.72 11.92 -7.21
N PHE A 129 7.67 11.45 -7.86
CA PHE A 129 7.21 10.08 -7.70
C PHE A 129 8.25 9.06 -8.19
N ALA A 130 8.85 9.26 -9.36
CA ALA A 130 9.94 8.42 -9.87
C ALA A 130 11.13 8.38 -8.91
N THR A 131 11.52 9.54 -8.35
CA THR A 131 12.57 9.62 -7.33
C THR A 131 12.20 8.83 -6.07
N SER A 132 10.95 8.92 -5.62
CA SER A 132 10.46 8.11 -4.49
C SER A 132 10.54 6.61 -4.78
N LEU A 133 10.16 6.18 -5.98
CA LEU A 133 10.22 4.76 -6.39
C LEU A 133 11.65 4.22 -6.51
N SER A 134 12.65 5.08 -6.74
CA SER A 134 14.06 4.67 -6.77
C SER A 134 14.58 4.28 -5.38
N THR A 135 13.99 4.82 -4.31
CA THR A 135 14.32 4.47 -2.92
C THR A 135 13.62 3.19 -2.44
N THR A 136 12.64 2.69 -3.21
CA THR A 136 11.87 1.48 -2.93
C THR A 136 11.89 0.51 -4.13
N PRO A 137 13.05 -0.07 -4.48
CA PRO A 137 13.22 -0.81 -5.73
C PRO A 137 12.35 -2.07 -5.84
N ASN A 138 11.90 -2.62 -4.73
CA ASN A 138 11.07 -3.82 -4.68
C ASN A 138 9.56 -3.53 -4.70
N SER A 139 9.13 -2.26 -4.73
CA SER A 139 7.72 -1.91 -4.78
C SER A 139 7.13 -2.17 -6.16
N ASN A 140 5.89 -2.62 -6.21
CA ASN A 140 5.08 -2.75 -7.40
C ASN A 140 4.13 -1.56 -7.53
N VAL A 141 3.94 -1.10 -8.74
CA VAL A 141 3.06 0.04 -9.06
C VAL A 141 1.91 -0.45 -9.94
N THR A 142 0.69 -0.02 -9.63
CA THR A 142 -0.47 -0.22 -10.50
C THR A 142 -1.04 1.14 -10.84
N ILE A 143 -1.21 1.43 -12.12
CA ILE A 143 -1.75 2.68 -12.63
C ILE A 143 -3.09 2.40 -13.30
N ILE A 144 -4.14 3.05 -12.85
CA ILE A 144 -5.51 2.84 -13.33
C ILE A 144 -6.06 4.15 -13.87
N GLY A 145 -6.42 4.18 -15.15
CA GLY A 145 -7.06 5.33 -15.77
C GLY A 145 -8.59 5.22 -15.72
N HIS A 146 -9.25 6.35 -15.46
CA HIS A 146 -10.71 6.47 -15.45
C HIS A 146 -11.17 7.67 -16.28
N THR A 147 -12.39 7.57 -16.82
CA THR A 147 -13.10 8.67 -17.48
C THR A 147 -14.41 8.97 -16.77
N ASP A 148 -15.06 10.05 -17.12
CA ASP A 148 -16.48 10.24 -16.82
C ASP A 148 -17.36 9.47 -17.81
N SER A 149 -18.67 9.57 -17.66
CA SER A 149 -19.67 8.91 -18.54
C SER A 149 -19.88 9.62 -19.87
N THR A 150 -19.10 10.64 -20.22
CA THR A 150 -19.25 11.35 -21.49
C THR A 150 -18.63 10.54 -22.62
N GLY A 151 -19.38 10.33 -23.70
CA GLY A 151 -18.94 9.50 -24.82
C GLY A 151 -19.33 8.02 -24.68
N THR A 152 -18.71 7.18 -25.48
CA THR A 152 -18.98 5.74 -25.53
C THR A 152 -17.83 4.94 -24.91
N ASP A 153 -18.10 3.69 -24.55
CA ASP A 153 -17.07 2.77 -24.06
C ASP A 153 -15.96 2.54 -25.11
N ALA A 154 -16.29 2.57 -26.39
CA ALA A 154 -15.32 2.46 -27.48
C ALA A 154 -14.28 3.60 -27.47
N VAL A 155 -14.62 4.77 -26.92
CA VAL A 155 -13.72 5.92 -26.74
C VAL A 155 -13.09 5.90 -25.35
N ASN A 156 -13.88 5.66 -24.31
CA ASN A 156 -13.46 5.80 -22.92
C ASN A 156 -12.47 4.70 -22.47
N ASN A 157 -12.67 3.46 -22.94
CA ASN A 157 -11.79 2.35 -22.57
C ASN A 157 -10.35 2.55 -23.09
N PRO A 158 -10.12 2.81 -24.40
CA PRO A 158 -8.75 3.06 -24.87
C PRO A 158 -8.18 4.37 -24.32
N LEU A 159 -8.96 5.43 -24.14
CA LEU A 159 -8.47 6.69 -23.58
C LEU A 159 -7.94 6.51 -22.16
N SER A 160 -8.67 5.80 -21.30
CA SER A 160 -8.26 5.54 -19.93
C SER A 160 -6.99 4.68 -19.87
N LEU A 161 -6.90 3.65 -20.72
CA LEU A 161 -5.71 2.80 -20.81
C LEU A 161 -4.49 3.58 -21.33
N ASN A 162 -4.67 4.41 -22.36
CA ASN A 162 -3.60 5.22 -22.94
C ASN A 162 -3.06 6.24 -21.93
N ARG A 163 -3.90 6.82 -21.08
CA ARG A 163 -3.46 7.71 -19.99
C ARG A 163 -2.60 6.96 -18.97
N ALA A 164 -3.00 5.77 -18.57
CA ALA A 164 -2.20 4.92 -17.71
C ALA A 164 -0.86 4.52 -18.36
N ALA A 165 -0.88 4.21 -19.66
CA ALA A 165 0.31 3.89 -20.43
C ALA A 165 1.30 5.08 -20.49
N SER A 166 0.78 6.30 -20.79
CA SER A 166 1.64 7.50 -20.81
C SER A 166 2.33 7.76 -19.48
N VAL A 167 1.64 7.51 -18.35
CA VAL A 167 2.26 7.64 -17.03
C VAL A 167 3.35 6.57 -16.83
N ARG A 168 3.08 5.30 -17.18
CA ARG A 168 4.09 4.22 -17.11
C ARG A 168 5.32 4.56 -17.94
N ASP A 169 5.12 4.98 -19.18
CA ASP A 169 6.22 5.27 -20.10
C ASP A 169 7.04 6.46 -19.63
N TYR A 170 6.38 7.48 -19.09
CA TYR A 170 7.06 8.61 -18.44
C TYR A 170 7.91 8.20 -17.23
N LEU A 171 7.42 7.27 -16.41
CA LEU A 171 8.18 6.72 -15.27
C LEU A 171 9.35 5.86 -15.76
N ALA A 172 9.18 5.09 -16.84
CA ALA A 172 10.22 4.28 -17.45
C ALA A 172 11.39 5.14 -17.95
N ASP A 173 11.11 6.29 -18.59
CA ASP A 173 12.10 7.28 -19.02
C ASP A 173 12.92 7.86 -17.85
N ARG A 174 12.45 7.66 -16.61
CA ARG A 174 13.10 8.10 -15.37
C ARG A 174 13.71 6.96 -14.55
N GLY A 175 13.87 5.80 -15.20
CA GLY A 175 14.55 4.65 -14.63
C GLY A 175 13.68 3.72 -13.77
N VAL A 176 12.34 3.91 -13.77
CA VAL A 176 11.45 2.94 -13.13
C VAL A 176 11.21 1.77 -14.09
N ALA A 177 11.68 0.58 -13.73
CA ALA A 177 11.55 -0.60 -14.59
C ALA A 177 10.06 -0.87 -14.93
N SER A 178 9.73 -0.97 -16.21
CA SER A 178 8.36 -1.18 -16.69
C SER A 178 7.76 -2.50 -16.17
N SER A 179 8.59 -3.50 -15.86
CA SER A 179 8.16 -4.77 -15.25
C SER A 179 7.56 -4.60 -13.85
N ARG A 180 7.83 -3.47 -13.19
CA ARG A 180 7.24 -3.12 -11.90
C ARG A 180 5.90 -2.40 -12.03
N VAL A 181 5.51 -2.00 -13.23
CA VAL A 181 4.37 -1.10 -13.45
C VAL A 181 3.29 -1.82 -14.25
N ALA A 182 2.21 -2.21 -13.59
CA ALA A 182 0.99 -2.68 -14.22
C ALA A 182 0.10 -1.49 -14.60
N ILE A 183 -0.60 -1.59 -15.73
CA ILE A 183 -1.54 -0.56 -16.18
C ILE A 183 -2.92 -1.14 -16.44
N GLU A 184 -3.96 -0.36 -16.13
CA GLU A 184 -5.34 -0.71 -16.41
C GLU A 184 -6.12 0.50 -16.91
N GLY A 185 -7.11 0.26 -17.81
CA GLY A 185 -8.08 1.24 -18.25
C GLY A 185 -9.49 0.81 -17.84
N ARG A 186 -10.13 1.55 -16.96
CA ARG A 186 -11.46 1.26 -16.45
C ARG A 186 -12.56 2.02 -17.19
N GLY A 187 -12.20 2.97 -18.06
CA GLY A 187 -13.17 3.83 -18.73
C GLY A 187 -14.09 4.51 -17.70
N SER A 188 -15.38 4.52 -17.99
CA SER A 188 -16.41 5.10 -17.09
C SER A 188 -17.06 4.10 -16.12
N ARG A 189 -16.53 2.87 -16.03
CA ARG A 189 -17.18 1.77 -15.29
C ARG A 189 -17.08 1.87 -13.76
N GLU A 190 -16.13 2.63 -13.23
CA GLU A 190 -15.89 2.75 -11.79
C GLU A 190 -15.92 4.23 -11.36
N PRO A 191 -17.11 4.88 -11.38
CA PRO A 191 -17.24 6.24 -10.92
C PRO A 191 -17.15 6.30 -9.39
N ILE A 192 -16.46 7.31 -8.84
CA ILE A 192 -16.39 7.56 -7.39
C ILE A 192 -17.53 8.47 -6.90
N VAL A 193 -18.17 9.19 -7.82
CA VAL A 193 -19.37 10.02 -7.58
C VAL A 193 -20.31 9.89 -8.77
N ALA A 194 -21.59 10.26 -8.60
CA ALA A 194 -22.54 10.29 -9.69
C ALA A 194 -22.07 11.20 -10.85
N ASN A 195 -22.32 10.80 -12.11
CA ASN A 195 -21.93 11.56 -13.30
C ASN A 195 -22.99 12.62 -13.71
N ASP A 196 -23.59 13.29 -12.76
CA ASP A 196 -24.75 14.19 -12.90
C ASP A 196 -24.36 15.66 -13.12
N THR A 197 -23.22 16.09 -12.58
CA THR A 197 -22.73 17.45 -12.72
C THR A 197 -21.35 17.52 -13.38
N ALA A 198 -20.97 18.66 -13.94
CA ALA A 198 -19.64 18.88 -14.50
C ALA A 198 -18.54 18.68 -13.42
N ALA A 199 -18.80 19.12 -12.19
CA ALA A 199 -17.88 18.98 -11.07
C ALA A 199 -17.69 17.49 -10.66
N ASN A 200 -18.77 16.71 -10.66
CA ASN A 200 -18.71 15.28 -10.36
C ASN A 200 -18.02 14.49 -11.51
N LYS A 201 -18.32 14.84 -12.76
CA LYS A 201 -17.59 14.27 -13.92
C LYS A 201 -16.10 14.55 -13.84
N ALA A 202 -15.69 15.75 -13.42
CA ALA A 202 -14.28 16.10 -13.22
C ALA A 202 -13.60 15.21 -12.18
N LYS A 203 -14.29 14.86 -11.09
CA LYS A 203 -13.78 13.90 -10.08
C LYS A 203 -13.64 12.49 -10.63
N ASN A 204 -14.55 12.06 -11.50
CA ASN A 204 -14.49 10.74 -12.12
C ASN A 204 -13.36 10.65 -13.15
N ARG A 205 -13.01 11.75 -13.86
CA ARG A 205 -11.83 11.81 -14.74
C ARG A 205 -10.57 11.86 -13.88
N ARG A 206 -9.95 10.72 -13.63
CA ARG A 206 -8.77 10.60 -12.78
C ARG A 206 -7.83 9.50 -13.25
N VAL A 207 -6.60 9.55 -12.77
CA VAL A 207 -5.67 8.43 -12.76
C VAL A 207 -5.35 8.09 -11.31
N GLU A 208 -5.48 6.83 -10.96
CA GLU A 208 -5.10 6.30 -9.66
C GLU A 208 -3.78 5.57 -9.78
N ILE A 209 -2.84 5.85 -8.87
CA ILE A 209 -1.58 5.12 -8.78
C ILE A 209 -1.52 4.45 -7.42
N TYR A 210 -1.32 3.15 -7.41
CA TYR A 210 -1.13 2.34 -6.21
C TYR A 210 0.31 1.87 -6.13
N VAL A 211 0.94 2.04 -4.98
CA VAL A 211 2.27 1.50 -4.69
C VAL A 211 2.14 0.47 -3.59
N ALA A 212 2.53 -0.76 -3.89
CA ALA A 212 2.60 -1.86 -2.94
C ALA A 212 4.07 -2.18 -2.66
N GLU A 213 4.51 -1.98 -1.42
CA GLU A 213 5.76 -2.56 -0.95
C GLU A 213 5.50 -3.99 -0.47
N PRO A 214 6.25 -5.00 -0.93
CA PRO A 214 6.16 -6.32 -0.34
C PRO A 214 6.49 -6.23 1.15
N ALA A 215 5.65 -6.84 1.98
CA ALA A 215 5.95 -6.96 3.40
C ALA A 215 7.33 -7.63 3.58
N PRO A 216 8.13 -7.24 4.59
CA PRO A 216 9.39 -7.90 4.87
C PRO A 216 9.16 -9.41 4.96
N ALA A 217 9.91 -10.20 4.19
CA ALA A 217 9.90 -11.64 4.36
C ALA A 217 10.21 -11.95 5.83
N ALA A 218 9.40 -12.79 6.46
CA ALA A 218 9.73 -13.30 7.78
C ALA A 218 11.15 -13.89 7.70
N ALA A 219 12.05 -13.42 8.57
CA ALA A 219 13.42 -13.91 8.58
C ALA A 219 13.38 -15.44 8.66
N PRO A 220 14.14 -16.17 7.82
CA PRO A 220 14.22 -17.62 7.94
C PRO A 220 14.68 -17.92 9.37
N ALA A 221 13.96 -18.81 10.05
CA ALA A 221 14.38 -19.28 11.36
C ALA A 221 15.82 -19.78 11.24
N ALA A 222 16.73 -19.19 12.01
CA ALA A 222 18.13 -19.61 12.00
C ALA A 222 18.19 -21.10 12.23
N ALA A 223 18.62 -21.83 11.22
CA ALA A 223 18.94 -23.26 11.36
C ALA A 223 20.15 -23.35 12.30
N GLN A 224 19.90 -23.87 13.48
CA GLN A 224 20.93 -24.33 14.42
C GLN A 224 21.00 -25.85 14.33
#